data_cae2202560dc85c74739987b56e90dd3
#
_entry.id   cae2202560dc85c74739987b56e90dd3
#
_cell.length_a   1.000
_cell.length_b   1.000
_cell.length_c   1.000
_cell.angle_alpha   90.00
_cell.angle_beta   90.00
_cell.angle_gamma   90.00
#
_symmetry.space_group_name_H-M   'P 1'
#
loop_
_entity.id
_entity.type
_entity.pdbx_description
1 polymer ?
#
loop_
_entity_poly.entity_id
_entity_poly.type
_entity_poly.pdbx_seq_one_letter_code
_entity_poly.pdbx_strand_id
1 'polypeptide(L)'
;MIWFYRLLYLPGLLLALPYYGLRMWRRGGYGKDFQHRLGRFRRLPSPQAGKKRIWLQAVSVGEVFAISPLIDALQQDESIEIVLTTTTSTGYAEARKRYKDRVFSIGIFPLDFWLFTRTAWKRIQPAAVILTESELWPEHLHQAHKRGIPTFLVNARISDTSFKRYQQIPKLARRLLRKLDHLYAASDLDQARLCQLGVEKARIASTGSIKFDVSIEPRLGEAERTTLRDELGFTSETADTQPFVMLGSSTWPGEEAALLRIQQKAIQAGVDCRLLLVPRHAERGPELIRLLDSQPLAWHQRSQGAGLKNPV
;
A
#
# COMPACT_ATOMS: atom_id res chain seq x y z
N MET A 1 -24.55 -18.79 -1.03
CA MET A 1 -23.20 -18.29 -0.73
C MET A 1 -23.22 -16.93 -0.03
N ILE A 2 -23.75 -15.86 -0.63
CA ILE A 2 -23.72 -14.52 0.00
C ILE A 2 -24.47 -14.45 1.33
N TRP A 3 -25.61 -15.15 1.46
CA TRP A 3 -26.35 -15.22 2.72
C TRP A 3 -25.56 -15.88 3.86
N PHE A 4 -24.82 -16.96 3.54
CA PHE A 4 -23.94 -17.61 4.51
C PHE A 4 -22.79 -16.70 4.94
N TYR A 5 -22.19 -15.97 3.99
CA TYR A 5 -21.18 -14.95 4.27
C TYR A 5 -21.74 -13.87 5.20
N ARG A 6 -22.94 -13.33 4.91
CA ARG A 6 -23.59 -12.31 5.74
C ARG A 6 -23.88 -12.78 7.15
N LEU A 7 -24.30 -14.04 7.29
CA LEU A 7 -24.55 -14.66 8.59
C LEU A 7 -23.27 -14.77 9.44
N LEU A 8 -22.16 -15.18 8.82
CA LEU A 8 -20.88 -15.36 9.50
C LEU A 8 -20.10 -14.05 9.69
N TYR A 9 -20.37 -13.04 8.88
CA TYR A 9 -19.59 -11.79 8.90
C TYR A 9 -19.74 -11.04 10.24
N LEU A 10 -20.96 -10.93 10.77
CA LEU A 10 -21.22 -10.18 11.99
C LEU A 10 -20.57 -10.84 13.23
N PRO A 11 -20.74 -12.14 13.48
CA PRO A 11 -19.99 -12.83 14.54
C PRO A 11 -18.46 -12.70 14.37
N GLY A 12 -17.96 -12.88 13.16
CA GLY A 12 -16.53 -12.73 12.87
C GLY A 12 -16.03 -11.30 13.14
N LEU A 13 -16.80 -10.29 12.78
CA LEU A 13 -16.49 -8.90 13.07
C LEU A 13 -16.45 -8.63 14.58
N LEU A 14 -17.43 -9.12 15.34
CA LEU A 14 -17.50 -8.94 16.78
C LEU A 14 -16.30 -9.59 17.50
N LEU A 15 -15.91 -10.79 17.07
CA LEU A 15 -14.71 -11.47 17.60
C LEU A 15 -13.42 -10.73 17.27
N ALA A 16 -13.33 -10.13 16.09
CA ALA A 16 -12.16 -9.38 15.63
C ALA A 16 -12.08 -7.94 16.17
N LEU A 17 -13.21 -7.39 16.63
CA LEU A 17 -13.35 -5.99 17.05
C LEU A 17 -12.35 -5.55 18.14
N PRO A 18 -12.09 -6.33 19.22
CA PRO A 18 -11.14 -5.91 20.25
C PRO A 18 -9.73 -5.73 19.70
N TYR A 19 -9.26 -6.68 18.89
CA TYR A 19 -7.92 -6.61 18.27
C TYR A 19 -7.80 -5.44 17.28
N TYR A 20 -8.75 -5.32 16.37
CA TYR A 20 -8.70 -4.25 15.37
C TYR A 20 -8.99 -2.88 15.96
N GLY A 21 -9.86 -2.81 16.97
CA GLY A 21 -10.15 -1.57 17.70
C GLY A 21 -8.92 -1.03 18.41
N LEU A 22 -8.19 -1.87 19.14
CA LEU A 22 -6.95 -1.49 19.82
C LEU A 22 -5.87 -1.07 18.81
N ARG A 23 -5.70 -1.83 17.73
CA ARG A 23 -4.74 -1.51 16.66
C ARG A 23 -5.07 -0.19 15.96
N MET A 24 -6.34 0.07 15.71
CA MET A 24 -6.81 1.31 15.10
C MET A 24 -6.57 2.50 16.04
N TRP A 25 -6.88 2.36 17.32
CA TRP A 25 -6.64 3.39 18.33
C TRP A 25 -5.15 3.74 18.43
N ARG A 26 -4.26 2.74 18.50
CA ARG A 26 -2.80 2.95 18.52
C ARG A 26 -2.24 3.65 17.28
N ARG A 27 -2.94 3.59 16.14
CA ARG A 27 -2.55 4.21 14.86
C ARG A 27 -3.23 5.56 14.59
N GLY A 28 -3.78 6.21 15.62
CA GLY A 28 -4.41 7.53 15.50
C GLY A 28 -5.86 7.53 14.99
N GLY A 29 -6.44 6.34 14.71
CA GLY A 29 -7.85 6.20 14.30
C GLY A 29 -8.18 6.91 12.97
N TYR A 30 -9.48 7.12 12.74
CA TYR A 30 -10.02 7.80 11.55
C TYR A 30 -10.75 9.11 11.88
N GLY A 31 -10.77 9.48 13.16
CA GLY A 31 -11.49 10.67 13.61
C GLY A 31 -12.98 10.63 13.24
N LYS A 32 -13.51 11.77 12.81
CA LYS A 32 -14.92 11.94 12.41
C LYS A 32 -15.31 11.09 11.21
N ASP A 33 -14.36 10.70 10.37
CA ASP A 33 -14.59 9.97 9.12
C ASP A 33 -14.76 8.45 9.35
N PHE A 34 -14.63 7.96 10.60
CA PHE A 34 -14.94 6.57 10.93
C PHE A 34 -16.33 6.14 10.46
N GLN A 35 -17.29 7.05 10.41
CA GLN A 35 -18.63 6.79 9.90
C GLN A 35 -18.67 6.23 8.47
N HIS A 36 -17.64 6.48 7.66
CA HIS A 36 -17.51 5.89 6.32
C HIS A 36 -17.42 4.37 6.38
N ARG A 37 -16.82 3.79 7.45
CA ARG A 37 -16.81 2.33 7.68
C ARG A 37 -18.21 1.74 7.78
N LEU A 38 -19.17 2.52 8.25
CA LEU A 38 -20.59 2.15 8.34
C LEU A 38 -21.38 2.55 7.07
N GLY A 39 -20.67 2.88 6.00
CA GLY A 39 -21.28 3.31 4.73
C GLY A 39 -21.88 4.71 4.78
N ARG A 40 -21.67 5.47 5.86
CA ARG A 40 -22.24 6.80 6.06
C ARG A 40 -21.34 7.89 5.44
N PHE A 41 -21.10 7.80 4.13
CA PHE A 41 -20.49 8.89 3.39
C PHE A 41 -21.38 10.13 3.42
N ARG A 42 -20.80 11.33 3.34
CA ARG A 42 -21.59 12.50 2.95
C ARG A 42 -22.28 12.17 1.65
N ARG A 43 -23.57 12.52 1.51
CA ARG A 43 -24.28 12.31 0.25
C ARG A 43 -23.59 13.13 -0.83
N LEU A 44 -22.99 12.45 -1.78
CA LEU A 44 -22.39 13.11 -2.93
C LEU A 44 -23.52 13.57 -3.85
N PRO A 45 -23.39 14.71 -4.53
CA PRO A 45 -24.33 15.09 -5.58
C PRO A 45 -24.37 13.97 -6.63
N SER A 46 -25.51 13.80 -7.30
CA SER A 46 -25.57 12.89 -8.44
C SER A 46 -24.54 13.31 -9.48
N PRO A 47 -23.93 12.36 -10.20
CA PRO A 47 -23.03 12.71 -11.29
C PRO A 47 -23.70 13.68 -12.25
N GLN A 48 -23.00 14.71 -12.67
CA GLN A 48 -23.51 15.63 -13.67
C GLN A 48 -23.76 14.89 -15.00
N ALA A 49 -24.65 15.41 -15.83
CA ALA A 49 -24.89 14.82 -17.15
C ALA A 49 -23.57 14.68 -17.93
N GLY A 50 -23.32 13.50 -18.46
CA GLY A 50 -22.06 13.17 -19.15
C GLY A 50 -20.90 12.75 -18.26
N LYS A 51 -20.97 12.92 -16.93
CA LYS A 51 -19.92 12.48 -16.00
C LYS A 51 -20.10 11.04 -15.56
N LYS A 52 -18.99 10.29 -15.47
CA LYS A 52 -18.91 8.91 -14.97
C LYS A 52 -18.14 8.88 -13.68
N ARG A 53 -18.73 8.37 -12.63
CA ARG A 53 -18.07 8.27 -11.33
C ARG A 53 -17.35 6.94 -11.20
N ILE A 54 -16.04 6.97 -11.03
CA ILE A 54 -15.20 5.80 -10.79
C ILE A 54 -14.94 5.69 -9.29
N TRP A 55 -15.29 4.55 -8.69
CA TRP A 55 -14.94 4.26 -7.31
C TRP A 55 -13.63 3.48 -7.29
N LEU A 56 -12.54 4.17 -6.93
CA LEU A 56 -11.20 3.59 -6.81
C LEU A 56 -10.90 3.26 -5.35
N GLN A 57 -10.41 2.05 -5.09
CA GLN A 57 -10.08 1.58 -3.76
C GLN A 57 -8.58 1.24 -3.68
N ALA A 58 -7.88 1.80 -2.69
CA ALA A 58 -6.50 1.48 -2.33
C ALA A 58 -6.40 1.27 -0.81
N VAL A 59 -5.78 0.19 -0.35
CA VAL A 59 -5.83 -0.20 1.07
C VAL A 59 -4.86 0.60 1.92
N SER A 60 -3.61 0.68 1.50
CA SER A 60 -2.47 1.10 2.29
C SER A 60 -1.76 2.31 1.69
N VAL A 61 -0.82 2.88 2.45
CA VAL A 61 0.06 3.96 1.98
C VAL A 61 0.76 3.58 0.68
N GLY A 62 1.33 2.35 0.60
CA GLY A 62 2.04 1.89 -0.59
C GLY A 62 1.13 1.81 -1.83
N GLU A 63 -0.12 1.38 -1.67
CA GLU A 63 -1.09 1.34 -2.76
C GLU A 63 -1.56 2.74 -3.16
N VAL A 64 -1.74 3.66 -2.18
CA VAL A 64 -2.05 5.07 -2.46
C VAL A 64 -0.98 5.73 -3.30
N PHE A 65 0.29 5.39 -3.07
CA PHE A 65 1.39 5.83 -3.96
C PHE A 65 1.32 5.16 -5.33
N ALA A 66 1.12 3.85 -5.35
CA ALA A 66 1.16 3.06 -6.58
C ALA A 66 0.06 3.43 -7.58
N ILE A 67 -1.10 3.91 -7.12
CA ILE A 67 -2.21 4.31 -8.00
C ILE A 67 -2.05 5.70 -8.61
N SER A 68 -0.96 6.44 -8.32
CA SER A 68 -0.77 7.80 -8.87
C SER A 68 -0.85 7.84 -10.39
N PRO A 69 -0.14 6.99 -11.15
CA PRO A 69 -0.22 6.99 -12.62
C PRO A 69 -1.62 6.67 -13.12
N LEU A 70 -2.36 5.80 -12.42
CA LEU A 70 -3.73 5.47 -12.78
C LEU A 70 -4.67 6.67 -12.57
N ILE A 71 -4.51 7.41 -11.46
CA ILE A 71 -5.26 8.65 -11.22
C ILE A 71 -4.93 9.68 -12.30
N ASP A 72 -3.63 9.85 -12.64
CA ASP A 72 -3.19 10.78 -13.68
C ASP A 72 -3.84 10.45 -15.03
N ALA A 73 -3.85 9.18 -15.41
CA ALA A 73 -4.48 8.73 -16.65
C ALA A 73 -6.01 8.92 -16.64
N LEU A 74 -6.68 8.62 -15.54
CA LEU A 74 -8.14 8.80 -15.44
C LEU A 74 -8.55 10.28 -15.48
N GLN A 75 -7.70 11.18 -14.96
CA GLN A 75 -7.96 12.63 -14.97
C GLN A 75 -7.79 13.29 -16.34
N GLN A 76 -7.18 12.62 -17.30
CA GLN A 76 -7.11 13.11 -18.69
C GLN A 76 -8.50 13.12 -19.36
N ASP A 77 -9.43 12.32 -18.88
CA ASP A 77 -10.83 12.35 -19.30
C ASP A 77 -11.67 13.19 -18.33
N GLU A 78 -11.98 14.42 -18.74
CA GLU A 78 -12.78 15.35 -17.96
C GLU A 78 -14.18 14.81 -17.61
N SER A 79 -14.67 13.78 -18.31
CA SER A 79 -15.94 13.14 -17.99
C SER A 79 -15.87 12.21 -16.77
N ILE A 80 -14.67 11.97 -16.21
CA ILE A 80 -14.47 11.09 -15.06
C ILE A 80 -14.43 11.86 -13.74
N GLU A 81 -15.22 11.42 -12.78
CA GLU A 81 -15.15 11.79 -11.37
C GLU A 81 -14.58 10.64 -10.54
N ILE A 82 -13.50 10.85 -9.82
CA ILE A 82 -12.87 9.79 -9.01
C ILE A 82 -13.31 9.92 -7.54
N VAL A 83 -13.92 8.88 -6.99
CA VAL A 83 -14.11 8.70 -5.56
C VAL A 83 -13.06 7.72 -5.06
N LEU A 84 -12.06 8.22 -4.34
CA LEU A 84 -10.99 7.41 -3.78
C LEU A 84 -11.34 6.97 -2.36
N THR A 85 -11.19 5.68 -2.07
CA THR A 85 -11.34 5.16 -0.71
C THR A 85 -10.12 4.35 -0.28
N THR A 86 -9.83 4.38 1.03
CA THR A 86 -8.72 3.63 1.61
C THR A 86 -9.19 2.82 2.81
N THR A 87 -8.44 1.77 3.16
CA THR A 87 -8.81 0.90 4.27
C THR A 87 -8.06 1.26 5.56
N THR A 88 -6.80 1.70 5.47
CA THR A 88 -6.00 2.05 6.66
C THR A 88 -6.07 3.55 6.99
N SER A 89 -5.96 3.91 8.27
CA SER A 89 -5.91 5.31 8.71
C SER A 89 -4.73 6.07 8.12
N THR A 90 -3.57 5.42 8.04
CA THR A 90 -2.36 5.98 7.42
C THR A 90 -2.51 6.16 5.91
N GLY A 91 -3.12 5.20 5.21
CA GLY A 91 -3.47 5.33 3.79
C GLY A 91 -4.46 6.47 3.55
N TYR A 92 -5.46 6.63 4.44
CA TYR A 92 -6.41 7.73 4.36
C TYR A 92 -5.75 9.10 4.53
N ALA A 93 -4.87 9.24 5.51
CA ALA A 93 -4.10 10.48 5.71
C ALA A 93 -3.24 10.81 4.48
N GLU A 94 -2.56 9.82 3.92
CA GLU A 94 -1.72 9.98 2.73
C GLU A 94 -2.56 10.32 1.49
N ALA A 95 -3.70 9.65 1.28
CA ALA A 95 -4.62 9.96 0.18
C ALA A 95 -5.13 11.40 0.26
N ARG A 96 -5.50 11.88 1.45
CA ARG A 96 -5.90 13.27 1.64
C ARG A 96 -4.78 14.27 1.35
N LYS A 97 -3.55 13.95 1.78
CA LYS A 97 -2.39 14.81 1.52
C LYS A 97 -2.11 14.96 0.03
N ARG A 98 -2.22 13.86 -0.76
CA ARG A 98 -1.83 13.83 -2.17
C ARG A 98 -2.93 14.22 -3.14
N TYR A 99 -4.17 13.81 -2.84
CA TYR A 99 -5.25 13.82 -3.83
C TYR A 99 -6.44 14.67 -3.44
N LYS A 100 -6.39 15.42 -2.32
CA LYS A 100 -7.49 16.26 -1.83
C LYS A 100 -8.08 17.19 -2.91
N ASP A 101 -7.20 17.80 -3.70
CA ASP A 101 -7.57 18.76 -4.74
C ASP A 101 -7.58 18.13 -6.15
N ARG A 102 -7.38 16.81 -6.23
CA ARG A 102 -7.24 16.06 -7.48
C ARG A 102 -8.38 15.09 -7.75
N VAL A 103 -9.08 14.65 -6.74
CA VAL A 103 -10.19 13.70 -6.87
C VAL A 103 -11.46 14.29 -6.30
N PHE A 104 -12.60 13.83 -6.82
CA PHE A 104 -13.91 14.37 -6.45
C PHE A 104 -14.23 14.19 -4.96
N SER A 105 -13.85 13.05 -4.38
CA SER A 105 -14.06 12.76 -2.95
C SER A 105 -13.06 11.72 -2.46
N ILE A 106 -12.66 11.85 -1.18
CA ILE A 106 -11.82 10.86 -0.49
C ILE A 106 -12.57 10.35 0.73
N GLY A 107 -12.55 9.02 0.92
CA GLY A 107 -13.22 8.38 2.04
C GLY A 107 -12.50 7.15 2.56
N ILE A 108 -13.11 6.53 3.57
CA ILE A 108 -12.65 5.27 4.12
C ILE A 108 -13.53 4.15 3.57
N PHE A 109 -12.91 3.07 3.06
CA PHE A 109 -13.63 1.96 2.47
C PHE A 109 -14.58 1.32 3.49
N PRO A 110 -15.87 1.10 3.18
CA PRO A 110 -16.84 0.54 4.10
C PRO A 110 -16.49 -0.88 4.51
N LEU A 111 -16.89 -1.27 5.71
CA LEU A 111 -16.88 -2.68 6.10
C LEU A 111 -17.77 -3.50 5.15
N ASP A 112 -17.34 -4.72 4.83
CA ASP A 112 -17.98 -5.57 3.84
C ASP A 112 -19.28 -6.23 4.35
N PHE A 113 -20.05 -5.47 5.15
CA PHE A 113 -21.34 -5.86 5.70
C PHE A 113 -22.49 -5.28 4.86
N TRP A 114 -23.49 -6.08 4.55
CA TRP A 114 -24.53 -5.75 3.57
C TRP A 114 -25.25 -4.42 3.80
N LEU A 115 -25.51 -4.02 5.05
CA LEU A 115 -26.16 -2.73 5.37
C LEU A 115 -25.22 -1.55 5.04
N PHE A 116 -23.94 -1.68 5.38
CA PHE A 116 -22.97 -0.62 5.19
C PHE A 116 -22.59 -0.47 3.72
N THR A 117 -22.35 -1.59 3.05
CA THR A 117 -22.07 -1.59 1.62
C THR A 117 -23.26 -1.02 0.83
N ARG A 118 -24.49 -1.51 1.07
CA ARG A 118 -25.67 -1.00 0.39
C ARG A 118 -25.83 0.51 0.56
N THR A 119 -25.57 1.03 1.76
CA THR A 119 -25.66 2.47 2.06
C THR A 119 -24.59 3.24 1.29
N ALA A 120 -23.35 2.77 1.31
CA ALA A 120 -22.24 3.38 0.57
C ALA A 120 -22.52 3.42 -0.94
N TRP A 121 -22.94 2.30 -1.53
CA TRP A 121 -23.27 2.21 -2.96
C TRP A 121 -24.37 3.18 -3.38
N LYS A 122 -25.39 3.37 -2.52
CA LYS A 122 -26.45 4.35 -2.77
C LYS A 122 -25.97 5.80 -2.71
N ARG A 123 -24.94 6.08 -1.89
CA ARG A 123 -24.40 7.44 -1.71
C ARG A 123 -23.33 7.80 -2.72
N ILE A 124 -22.50 6.83 -3.10
CA ILE A 124 -21.42 7.03 -4.06
C ILE A 124 -21.94 7.01 -5.49
N GLN A 125 -22.85 6.10 -5.82
CA GLN A 125 -23.42 5.92 -7.16
C GLN A 125 -22.34 5.76 -8.25
N PRO A 126 -21.45 4.76 -8.14
CA PRO A 126 -20.38 4.59 -9.11
C PRO A 126 -20.90 4.03 -10.43
N ALA A 127 -20.30 4.46 -11.54
CA ALA A 127 -20.48 3.89 -12.88
C ALA A 127 -19.51 2.72 -13.13
N ALA A 128 -18.37 2.69 -12.41
CA ALA A 128 -17.44 1.56 -12.39
C ALA A 128 -16.68 1.52 -11.07
N VAL A 129 -16.13 0.35 -10.72
CA VAL A 129 -15.31 0.14 -9.52
C VAL A 129 -13.96 -0.41 -9.91
N ILE A 130 -12.89 0.15 -9.34
CA ILE A 130 -11.53 -0.32 -9.48
C ILE A 130 -11.01 -0.70 -8.09
N LEU A 131 -10.69 -1.97 -7.91
CA LEU A 131 -10.05 -2.52 -6.72
C LEU A 131 -8.56 -2.76 -7.01
N THR A 132 -7.73 -2.74 -5.96
CA THR A 132 -6.29 -2.94 -6.09
C THR A 132 -5.81 -4.23 -5.44
N GLU A 133 -4.75 -4.80 -5.97
CA GLU A 133 -3.99 -5.95 -5.44
C GLU A 133 -4.86 -7.20 -5.18
N SER A 134 -5.13 -7.53 -3.91
CA SER A 134 -5.87 -8.74 -3.52
C SER A 134 -7.22 -8.44 -2.86
N GLU A 135 -7.78 -7.27 -3.11
CA GLU A 135 -8.97 -6.76 -2.44
C GLU A 135 -10.28 -7.37 -2.98
N LEU A 136 -10.50 -8.61 -2.62
CA LEU A 136 -11.68 -9.39 -3.02
C LEU A 136 -12.76 -9.34 -1.91
N TRP A 137 -13.58 -8.31 -1.89
CA TRP A 137 -14.63 -8.08 -0.90
C TRP A 137 -15.97 -8.68 -1.36
N PRO A 138 -16.43 -9.81 -0.79
CA PRO A 138 -17.55 -10.58 -1.31
C PRO A 138 -18.86 -9.80 -1.42
N GLU A 139 -19.16 -8.95 -0.45
CA GLU A 139 -20.39 -8.16 -0.45
C GLU A 139 -20.29 -6.98 -1.44
N HIS A 140 -19.16 -6.28 -1.49
CA HIS A 140 -18.94 -5.21 -2.47
C HIS A 140 -19.02 -5.74 -3.91
N LEU A 141 -18.39 -6.87 -4.20
CA LEU A 141 -18.50 -7.54 -5.51
C LEU A 141 -19.92 -8.02 -5.80
N HIS A 142 -20.66 -8.47 -4.77
CA HIS A 142 -22.07 -8.81 -4.94
C HIS A 142 -22.93 -7.57 -5.26
N GLN A 143 -22.67 -6.44 -4.61
CA GLN A 143 -23.40 -5.20 -4.85
C GLN A 143 -23.12 -4.63 -6.24
N ALA A 144 -21.88 -4.70 -6.74
CA ALA A 144 -21.51 -4.33 -8.11
C ALA A 144 -22.26 -5.19 -9.13
N HIS A 145 -22.09 -6.50 -9.01
CA HIS A 145 -22.72 -7.46 -9.92
C HIS A 145 -24.25 -7.34 -9.96
N LYS A 146 -24.90 -7.18 -8.78
CA LYS A 146 -26.37 -6.96 -8.70
C LYS A 146 -26.83 -5.70 -9.41
N ARG A 147 -25.99 -4.69 -9.52
CA ARG A 147 -26.30 -3.40 -10.17
C ARG A 147 -25.85 -3.32 -11.62
N GLY A 148 -25.20 -4.36 -12.14
CA GLY A 148 -24.60 -4.34 -13.47
C GLY A 148 -23.46 -3.33 -13.61
N ILE A 149 -22.77 -3.02 -12.49
CA ILE A 149 -21.68 -2.04 -12.48
C ILE A 149 -20.37 -2.79 -12.69
N PRO A 150 -19.59 -2.46 -13.74
CA PRO A 150 -18.34 -3.12 -14.05
C PRO A 150 -17.31 -2.95 -12.94
N THR A 151 -16.60 -4.04 -12.66
CA THR A 151 -15.61 -4.10 -11.59
C THR A 151 -14.29 -4.61 -12.11
N PHE A 152 -13.23 -3.83 -11.89
CA PHE A 152 -11.88 -4.10 -12.34
C PHE A 152 -11.00 -4.39 -11.13
N LEU A 153 -10.07 -5.34 -11.26
CA LEU A 153 -9.01 -5.57 -10.28
C LEU A 153 -7.67 -5.24 -10.94
N VAL A 154 -7.02 -4.17 -10.50
CA VAL A 154 -5.72 -3.73 -11.03
C VAL A 154 -4.58 -4.12 -10.09
N ASN A 155 -3.39 -4.34 -10.67
CA ASN A 155 -2.23 -4.86 -9.93
C ASN A 155 -2.58 -6.15 -9.17
N ALA A 156 -3.40 -7.00 -9.78
CA ALA A 156 -3.93 -8.20 -9.14
C ALA A 156 -2.80 -9.14 -8.73
N ARG A 157 -2.78 -9.48 -7.44
CA ARG A 157 -1.75 -10.35 -6.84
C ARG A 157 -2.40 -11.43 -6.01
N ILE A 158 -1.76 -12.61 -6.01
CA ILE A 158 -2.17 -13.71 -5.17
C ILE A 158 -0.95 -14.41 -4.56
N SER A 159 -0.77 -14.29 -3.27
CA SER A 159 0.33 -14.94 -2.54
C SER A 159 0.19 -16.46 -2.57
N ASP A 160 1.30 -17.18 -2.37
CA ASP A 160 1.31 -18.65 -2.27
C ASP A 160 0.31 -19.17 -1.23
N THR A 161 0.27 -18.53 -0.09
CA THR A 161 -0.65 -18.89 0.99
C THR A 161 -2.11 -18.68 0.59
N SER A 162 -2.43 -17.55 -0.03
CA SER A 162 -3.79 -17.25 -0.50
C SER A 162 -4.20 -18.19 -1.63
N PHE A 163 -3.30 -18.47 -2.57
CA PHE A 163 -3.54 -19.40 -3.66
C PHE A 163 -3.89 -20.80 -3.15
N LYS A 164 -3.07 -21.35 -2.24
CA LYS A 164 -3.34 -22.65 -1.60
C LYS A 164 -4.68 -22.68 -0.87
N ARG A 165 -5.04 -21.60 -0.16
CA ARG A 165 -6.34 -21.50 0.53
C ARG A 165 -7.51 -21.48 -0.46
N TYR A 166 -7.41 -20.72 -1.55
CA TYR A 166 -8.46 -20.71 -2.57
C TYR A 166 -8.61 -22.03 -3.30
N GLN A 167 -7.52 -22.79 -3.48
CA GLN A 167 -7.57 -24.16 -4.04
C GLN A 167 -8.36 -25.13 -3.14
N GLN A 168 -8.39 -24.93 -1.83
CA GLN A 168 -9.19 -25.74 -0.90
C GLN A 168 -10.70 -25.46 -1.02
N ILE A 169 -11.08 -24.30 -1.55
CA ILE A 169 -12.49 -23.88 -1.71
C ILE A 169 -12.79 -23.46 -3.17
N PRO A 170 -12.52 -24.30 -4.16
CA PRO A 170 -12.48 -23.88 -5.58
C PRO A 170 -13.82 -23.33 -6.10
N LYS A 171 -14.93 -23.94 -5.68
CA LYS A 171 -16.27 -23.48 -6.08
C LYS A 171 -16.57 -22.06 -5.56
N LEU A 172 -16.10 -21.76 -4.35
CA LEU A 172 -16.28 -20.46 -3.72
C LEU A 172 -15.38 -19.40 -4.37
N ALA A 173 -14.09 -19.72 -4.55
CA ALA A 173 -13.11 -18.88 -5.23
C ALA A 173 -13.59 -18.48 -6.64
N ARG A 174 -13.97 -19.45 -7.45
CA ARG A 174 -14.50 -19.22 -8.80
C ARG A 174 -15.75 -18.33 -8.80
N ARG A 175 -16.69 -18.54 -7.88
CA ARG A 175 -17.89 -17.69 -7.76
C ARG A 175 -17.57 -16.24 -7.38
N LEU A 176 -16.54 -16.03 -6.59
CA LEU A 176 -16.10 -14.70 -6.20
C LEU A 176 -15.42 -14.01 -7.37
N LEU A 177 -14.44 -14.67 -7.98
CA LEU A 177 -13.65 -14.13 -9.09
C LEU A 177 -14.51 -13.84 -10.35
N ARG A 178 -15.55 -14.62 -10.60
CA ARG A 178 -16.49 -14.39 -11.71
C ARG A 178 -17.29 -13.09 -11.61
N LYS A 179 -17.29 -12.43 -10.46
CA LYS A 179 -17.96 -11.12 -10.30
C LYS A 179 -17.10 -9.94 -10.73
N LEU A 180 -15.81 -10.18 -10.97
CA LEU A 180 -14.93 -9.20 -11.58
C LEU A 180 -15.06 -9.27 -13.09
N ASP A 181 -15.19 -8.14 -13.75
CA ASP A 181 -15.30 -8.08 -15.21
C ASP A 181 -13.95 -8.23 -15.87
N HIS A 182 -12.93 -7.50 -15.40
CA HIS A 182 -11.57 -7.62 -15.89
C HIS A 182 -10.55 -7.60 -14.74
N LEU A 183 -9.47 -8.36 -14.92
CA LEU A 183 -8.34 -8.43 -14.00
C LEU A 183 -7.05 -8.08 -14.74
N TYR A 184 -6.23 -7.24 -14.13
CA TYR A 184 -4.90 -6.87 -14.61
C TYR A 184 -3.87 -7.36 -13.60
N ALA A 185 -3.25 -8.49 -13.94
CA ALA A 185 -2.32 -9.18 -13.04
C ALA A 185 -0.97 -8.47 -12.99
N ALA A 186 -0.37 -8.41 -11.81
CA ALA A 186 0.93 -7.78 -11.59
C ALA A 186 2.11 -8.60 -12.12
N SER A 187 1.88 -9.87 -12.47
CA SER A 187 2.88 -10.78 -13.06
C SER A 187 2.21 -11.93 -13.81
N ASP A 188 2.96 -12.59 -14.68
CA ASP A 188 2.50 -13.79 -15.38
C ASP A 188 2.17 -14.93 -14.40
N LEU A 189 2.90 -15.02 -13.28
CA LEU A 189 2.62 -15.98 -12.23
C LEU A 189 1.26 -15.72 -11.58
N ASP A 190 0.94 -14.44 -11.27
CA ASP A 190 -0.36 -14.08 -10.73
C ASP A 190 -1.49 -14.38 -11.73
N GLN A 191 -1.27 -14.06 -13.01
CA GLN A 191 -2.21 -14.40 -14.08
C GLN A 191 -2.46 -15.92 -14.14
N ALA A 192 -1.40 -16.73 -14.18
CA ALA A 192 -1.51 -18.18 -14.24
C ALA A 192 -2.29 -18.75 -13.03
N ARG A 193 -2.01 -18.28 -11.83
CA ARG A 193 -2.71 -18.66 -10.59
C ARG A 193 -4.19 -18.29 -10.63
N LEU A 194 -4.53 -17.09 -11.04
CA LEU A 194 -5.92 -16.62 -11.14
C LEU A 194 -6.69 -17.44 -12.21
N CYS A 195 -6.07 -17.77 -13.34
CA CYS A 195 -6.65 -18.68 -14.33
C CYS A 195 -6.91 -20.08 -13.74
N GLN A 196 -5.98 -20.64 -12.96
CA GLN A 196 -6.17 -21.92 -12.28
C GLN A 196 -7.33 -21.88 -11.27
N LEU A 197 -7.59 -20.73 -10.65
CA LEU A 197 -8.74 -20.52 -9.77
C LEU A 197 -10.06 -20.30 -10.54
N GLY A 198 -10.02 -20.29 -11.87
CA GLY A 198 -11.19 -20.28 -12.74
C GLY A 198 -11.57 -18.91 -13.32
N VAL A 199 -10.61 -17.98 -13.39
CA VAL A 199 -10.74 -16.78 -14.21
C VAL A 199 -10.52 -17.14 -15.68
N GLU A 200 -11.40 -16.67 -16.55
CA GLU A 200 -11.30 -16.89 -17.98
C GLU A 200 -10.18 -16.04 -18.59
N LYS A 201 -9.39 -16.62 -19.51
CA LYS A 201 -8.25 -15.92 -20.14
C LYS A 201 -8.65 -14.61 -20.83
N ALA A 202 -9.86 -14.53 -21.40
CA ALA A 202 -10.36 -13.31 -22.03
C ALA A 202 -10.62 -12.16 -21.05
N ARG A 203 -10.66 -12.43 -19.75
CA ARG A 203 -10.98 -11.46 -18.70
C ARG A 203 -9.75 -11.07 -17.86
N ILE A 204 -8.58 -11.61 -18.19
CA ILE A 204 -7.35 -11.31 -17.45
C ILE A 204 -6.18 -11.05 -18.40
N ALA A 205 -5.43 -9.99 -18.10
CA ALA A 205 -4.17 -9.68 -18.76
C ALA A 205 -3.04 -9.52 -17.73
N SER A 206 -1.83 -9.89 -18.07
CA SER A 206 -0.62 -9.56 -17.30
C SER A 206 -0.13 -8.19 -17.77
N THR A 207 -0.14 -7.21 -16.89
CA THR A 207 0.25 -5.82 -17.20
C THR A 207 1.51 -5.37 -16.48
N GLY A 208 2.09 -6.24 -15.66
CA GLY A 208 3.17 -5.85 -14.77
C GLY A 208 2.66 -5.13 -13.51
N SER A 209 3.59 -4.81 -12.62
CA SER A 209 3.25 -4.12 -11.38
C SER A 209 3.14 -2.61 -11.61
N ILE A 210 1.99 -2.04 -11.28
CA ILE A 210 1.74 -0.59 -11.32
C ILE A 210 2.76 0.23 -10.48
N LYS A 211 3.44 -0.42 -9.54
CA LYS A 211 4.49 0.22 -8.72
C LYS A 211 5.70 0.66 -9.55
N PHE A 212 5.92 0.06 -10.71
CA PHE A 212 7.01 0.46 -11.62
C PHE A 212 6.67 1.66 -12.49
N ASP A 213 5.37 2.01 -12.60
CA ASP A 213 4.92 3.19 -13.35
C ASP A 213 5.04 4.48 -12.53
N VAL A 214 5.31 4.36 -11.22
CA VAL A 214 5.54 5.52 -10.37
C VAL A 214 6.92 6.09 -10.69
N SER A 215 6.96 7.22 -11.39
CA SER A 215 8.20 7.95 -11.61
C SER A 215 8.75 8.44 -10.27
N ILE A 216 9.90 7.91 -9.90
CA ILE A 216 10.71 8.44 -8.79
C ILE A 216 11.69 9.43 -9.44
N GLU A 217 11.21 10.64 -9.69
CA GLU A 217 12.14 11.70 -10.05
C GLU A 217 13.02 12.01 -8.83
N PRO A 218 14.34 12.14 -9.01
CA PRO A 218 15.22 12.60 -7.94
C PRO A 218 14.77 14.01 -7.53
N ARG A 219 14.17 14.13 -6.35
CA ARG A 219 13.65 15.41 -5.84
C ARG A 219 14.77 16.34 -5.36
N LEU A 220 15.99 15.81 -5.23
CA LEU A 220 17.12 16.56 -4.70
C LEU A 220 18.01 17.03 -5.87
N GLY A 221 18.22 18.33 -5.95
CA GLY A 221 19.25 18.93 -6.80
C GLY A 221 20.66 18.57 -6.33
N GLU A 222 21.68 18.88 -7.13
CA GLU A 222 23.08 18.53 -6.82
C GLU A 222 23.55 19.14 -5.49
N ALA A 223 23.21 20.41 -5.24
CA ALA A 223 23.54 21.09 -3.99
C ALA A 223 22.87 20.42 -2.75
N GLU A 224 21.61 20.02 -2.88
CA GLU A 224 20.89 19.33 -1.81
C GLU A 224 21.45 17.93 -1.54
N ARG A 225 21.87 17.23 -2.58
CA ARG A 225 22.54 15.92 -2.46
C ARG A 225 23.87 16.04 -1.72
N THR A 226 24.67 17.07 -2.05
CA THR A 226 25.94 17.36 -1.38
C THR A 226 25.69 17.65 0.09
N THR A 227 24.75 18.55 0.40
CA THR A 227 24.38 18.85 1.78
C THR A 227 23.90 17.60 2.54
N LEU A 228 23.08 16.76 1.92
CA LEU A 228 22.62 15.52 2.54
C LEU A 228 23.75 14.52 2.78
N ARG A 229 24.73 14.42 1.87
CA ARG A 229 25.92 13.58 2.08
C ARG A 229 26.74 14.06 3.26
N ASP A 230 26.95 15.36 3.38
CA ASP A 230 27.65 15.98 4.51
C ASP A 230 26.91 15.70 5.83
N GLU A 231 25.60 15.91 5.86
CA GLU A 231 24.76 15.66 7.02
C GLU A 231 24.72 14.18 7.45
N LEU A 232 24.88 13.26 6.50
CA LEU A 232 24.96 11.82 6.78
C LEU A 232 26.39 11.35 7.11
N GLY A 233 27.39 12.24 7.05
CA GLY A 233 28.77 11.89 7.27
C GLY A 233 29.37 11.05 6.14
N PHE A 234 28.89 11.19 4.90
CA PHE A 234 29.32 10.41 3.72
C PHE A 234 30.27 11.17 2.81
N THR A 235 30.83 12.25 3.28
CA THR A 235 31.91 12.98 2.62
C THR A 235 33.25 12.55 3.15
N SER A 236 34.25 12.42 2.28
CA SER A 236 35.64 12.19 2.70
C SER A 236 36.36 13.51 2.94
N GLU A 237 37.26 13.55 3.91
CA GLU A 237 38.14 14.71 4.14
C GLU A 237 39.19 14.87 3.02
N THR A 238 39.50 13.78 2.31
CA THR A 238 40.40 13.80 1.15
C THR A 238 39.58 13.87 -0.12
N ALA A 239 39.83 14.89 -0.94
CA ALA A 239 39.09 15.17 -2.18
C ALA A 239 39.11 14.02 -3.21
N ASP A 240 40.05 13.09 -3.11
CA ASP A 240 40.30 12.06 -4.12
C ASP A 240 39.54 10.74 -3.95
N THR A 241 38.96 10.45 -2.80
CA THR A 241 38.28 9.17 -2.56
C THR A 241 36.94 9.35 -1.86
N GLN A 242 35.87 8.99 -2.56
CA GLN A 242 34.54 8.93 -1.95
C GLN A 242 34.41 7.64 -1.11
N PRO A 243 33.81 7.70 0.08
CA PRO A 243 33.59 6.49 0.89
C PRO A 243 32.64 5.53 0.16
N PHE A 244 32.89 4.24 0.34
CA PHE A 244 31.93 3.21 -0.09
C PHE A 244 30.76 3.19 0.88
N VAL A 245 29.57 3.57 0.42
CA VAL A 245 28.38 3.59 1.24
C VAL A 245 27.53 2.34 1.01
N MET A 246 27.38 1.54 2.05
CA MET A 246 26.52 0.38 2.06
C MET A 246 25.15 0.75 2.66
N LEU A 247 24.04 0.40 1.99
CA LEU A 247 22.68 0.68 2.43
C LEU A 247 21.95 -0.59 2.86
N GLY A 248 21.61 -0.70 4.15
CA GLY A 248 20.64 -1.67 4.66
C GLY A 248 19.23 -1.07 4.66
N SER A 249 18.45 -1.31 3.59
CA SER A 249 17.12 -0.76 3.44
C SER A 249 16.03 -1.75 3.85
N SER A 250 15.09 -1.31 4.68
CA SER A 250 13.96 -2.12 5.19
C SER A 250 14.40 -3.38 5.93
N THR A 251 15.44 -3.25 6.77
CA THR A 251 16.07 -4.39 7.42
C THR A 251 15.20 -5.06 8.49
N TRP A 252 15.41 -6.36 8.65
CA TRP A 252 14.78 -7.24 9.65
C TRP A 252 15.76 -7.69 10.72
N PRO A 253 15.29 -8.21 11.88
CA PRO A 253 16.14 -8.73 12.92
C PRO A 253 17.19 -9.73 12.40
N GLY A 254 18.47 -9.48 12.72
CA GLY A 254 19.62 -10.28 12.28
C GLY A 254 20.32 -9.78 11.02
N GLU A 255 19.63 -9.09 10.11
CA GLU A 255 20.23 -8.52 8.90
C GLU A 255 21.20 -7.39 9.26
N GLU A 256 20.84 -6.55 10.22
CA GLU A 256 21.67 -5.45 10.68
C GLU A 256 23.03 -5.95 11.25
N ALA A 257 23.00 -7.01 12.05
CA ALA A 257 24.20 -7.61 12.59
C ALA A 257 25.11 -8.22 11.49
N ALA A 258 24.50 -8.74 10.43
CA ALA A 258 25.27 -9.25 9.27
C ALA A 258 25.91 -8.09 8.49
N LEU A 259 25.18 -7.00 8.25
CA LEU A 259 25.70 -5.80 7.58
C LEU A 259 26.84 -5.15 8.35
N LEU A 260 26.72 -5.05 9.67
CA LEU A 260 27.80 -4.53 10.54
C LEU A 260 29.07 -5.39 10.47
N ARG A 261 28.93 -6.72 10.44
CA ARG A 261 30.09 -7.60 10.24
C ARG A 261 30.77 -7.42 8.88
N ILE A 262 29.97 -7.19 7.84
CA ILE A 262 30.49 -6.92 6.49
C ILE A 262 31.24 -5.57 6.49
N GLN A 263 30.66 -4.54 7.07
CA GLN A 263 31.31 -3.23 7.22
C GLN A 263 32.65 -3.34 7.94
N GLN A 264 32.69 -4.01 9.08
CA GLN A 264 33.93 -4.23 9.84
C GLN A 264 35.02 -4.93 9.01
N LYS A 265 34.66 -5.97 8.26
CA LYS A 265 35.58 -6.65 7.36
C LYS A 265 36.09 -5.75 6.24
N ALA A 266 35.23 -4.93 5.67
CA ALA A 266 35.63 -3.97 4.63
C ALA A 266 36.64 -2.94 5.19
N ILE A 267 36.38 -2.40 6.39
CA ILE A 267 37.28 -1.46 7.07
C ILE A 267 38.62 -2.14 7.37
N GLN A 268 38.62 -3.38 7.89
CA GLN A 268 39.85 -4.16 8.15
C GLN A 268 40.65 -4.42 6.86
N ALA A 269 39.98 -4.48 5.72
CA ALA A 269 40.61 -4.60 4.40
C ALA A 269 41.07 -3.25 3.81
N GLY A 270 41.00 -2.16 4.58
CA GLY A 270 41.43 -0.81 4.13
C GLY A 270 40.43 -0.04 3.31
N VAL A 271 39.16 -0.47 3.26
CA VAL A 271 38.09 0.25 2.55
C VAL A 271 37.43 1.24 3.51
N ASP A 272 37.36 2.54 3.13
CA ASP A 272 36.49 3.51 3.84
C ASP A 272 35.03 3.13 3.55
N CYS A 273 34.48 2.27 4.41
CA CYS A 273 33.14 1.72 4.27
C CYS A 273 32.21 2.32 5.33
N ARG A 274 31.14 2.98 4.88
CA ARG A 274 30.11 3.55 5.73
C ARG A 274 28.79 2.81 5.53
N LEU A 275 28.04 2.64 6.62
CA LEU A 275 26.78 1.88 6.61
C LEU A 275 25.61 2.77 7.02
N LEU A 276 24.62 2.87 6.15
CA LEU A 276 23.31 3.47 6.45
C LEU A 276 22.30 2.37 6.72
N LEU A 277 21.76 2.32 7.93
CA LEU A 277 20.71 1.38 8.33
C LEU A 277 19.34 2.07 8.36
N VAL A 278 18.40 1.53 7.60
CA VAL A 278 17.00 1.97 7.56
C VAL A 278 16.10 0.77 7.90
N PRO A 279 15.73 0.61 9.18
CA PRO A 279 14.92 -0.54 9.60
C PRO A 279 13.49 -0.48 9.01
N ARG A 280 12.92 -1.63 8.75
CA ARG A 280 11.54 -1.74 8.25
C ARG A 280 10.51 -1.17 9.24
N HIS A 281 10.79 -1.27 10.53
CA HIS A 281 9.91 -0.85 11.61
C HIS A 281 10.65 0.11 12.54
N ALA A 282 10.22 1.37 12.59
CA ALA A 282 10.81 2.41 13.42
C ALA A 282 10.76 2.06 14.93
N GLU A 283 9.80 1.25 15.34
CA GLU A 283 9.62 0.76 16.71
C GLU A 283 10.79 -0.08 17.20
N ARG A 284 11.64 -0.58 16.28
CA ARG A 284 12.86 -1.34 16.60
C ARG A 284 14.05 -0.45 16.99
N GLY A 285 13.89 0.88 16.99
CA GLY A 285 14.95 1.81 17.36
C GLY A 285 15.73 1.41 18.63
N PRO A 286 15.09 1.11 19.77
CA PRO A 286 15.78 0.71 20.99
C PRO A 286 16.57 -0.60 20.89
N GLU A 287 16.14 -1.54 20.06
CA GLU A 287 16.87 -2.79 19.77
C GLU A 287 18.14 -2.50 18.98
N LEU A 288 18.02 -1.68 17.93
CA LEU A 288 19.13 -1.28 17.08
C LEU A 288 20.18 -0.47 17.82
N ILE A 289 19.78 0.46 18.68
CA ILE A 289 20.69 1.24 19.52
C ILE A 289 21.55 0.29 20.36
N ARG A 290 20.96 -0.68 21.04
CA ARG A 290 21.72 -1.68 21.82
C ARG A 290 22.68 -2.50 20.97
N LEU A 291 22.28 -2.85 19.75
CA LEU A 291 23.16 -3.56 18.82
C LEU A 291 24.34 -2.68 18.40
N LEU A 292 24.10 -1.41 18.07
CA LEU A 292 25.12 -0.46 17.65
C LEU A 292 26.07 -0.10 18.78
N ASP A 293 25.57 0.10 20.00
CA ASP A 293 26.39 0.35 21.20
C ASP A 293 27.35 -0.81 21.56
N SER A 294 27.01 -2.02 21.12
CA SER A 294 27.86 -3.20 21.29
C SER A 294 29.02 -3.30 20.27
N GLN A 295 29.03 -2.41 19.25
CA GLN A 295 30.04 -2.42 18.19
C GLN A 295 31.17 -1.41 18.47
N PRO A 296 32.38 -1.66 17.98
CA PRO A 296 33.51 -0.73 18.13
C PRO A 296 33.45 0.45 17.13
N LEU A 297 32.37 0.61 16.41
CA LEU A 297 32.18 1.64 15.38
C LEU A 297 31.35 2.80 15.92
N ALA A 298 31.74 4.02 15.61
CA ALA A 298 30.94 5.20 15.91
C ALA A 298 29.68 5.18 15.06
N TRP A 299 28.53 5.55 15.65
CA TRP A 299 27.26 5.61 14.94
C TRP A 299 26.47 6.87 15.34
N HIS A 300 25.54 7.25 14.49
CA HIS A 300 24.66 8.40 14.72
C HIS A 300 23.23 8.09 14.29
N GLN A 301 22.26 8.58 15.08
CA GLN A 301 20.84 8.47 14.74
C GLN A 301 20.37 9.74 14.04
N ARG A 302 19.96 9.64 12.76
CA ARG A 302 19.56 10.78 11.94
C ARG A 302 18.46 11.64 12.55
N SER A 303 17.54 11.07 13.34
CA SER A 303 16.50 11.83 14.05
C SER A 303 17.05 12.75 15.14
N GLN A 304 18.30 12.65 15.52
CA GLN A 304 18.99 13.53 16.48
C GLN A 304 19.77 14.68 15.80
N GLY A 305 19.70 14.78 14.47
CA GLY A 305 20.36 15.83 13.70
C GLY A 305 21.33 15.31 12.65
N ALA A 306 22.31 16.13 12.28
CA ALA A 306 23.37 15.76 11.34
C ALA A 306 24.35 14.74 11.95
N GLY A 307 24.89 13.85 11.10
CA GLY A 307 25.85 12.83 11.50
C GLY A 307 27.23 13.41 11.87
N LEU A 308 28.07 12.55 12.45
CA LEU A 308 29.45 12.88 12.75
C LEU A 308 30.23 13.02 11.44
N LYS A 309 31.06 14.05 11.32
CA LYS A 309 31.88 14.28 10.13
C LYS A 309 32.91 13.16 9.84
N ASN A 310 33.23 12.33 10.82
CA ASN A 310 34.12 11.17 10.70
C ASN A 310 33.64 10.01 11.57
N PRO A 311 32.62 9.27 11.16
CA PRO A 311 32.36 7.98 11.77
C PRO A 311 33.39 6.98 11.25
N VAL A 312 34.39 6.68 12.06
CA VAL A 312 35.33 5.56 11.81
C VAL A 312 34.61 4.26 12.12
#